data_1da9992f4179ed8713573437237fe40d
#
_entry.id   1da9992f4179ed8713573437237fe40d
#
_cell.length_a   1.000
_cell.length_b   1.000
_cell.length_c   1.000
_cell.angle_alpha   90.00
_cell.angle_beta   90.00
_cell.angle_gamma   90.00
#
_symmetry.space_group_name_H-M   'P 1'
#
loop_
_entity.id
_entity.type
_entity.pdbx_description
1 polymer ?
#
loop_
_entity_poly.entity_id
_entity_poly.type
_entity_poly.pdbx_seq_one_letter_code
_entity_poly.pdbx_strand_id
1 'polypeptide(L)'
;IVYPSEFSGHKREIYVNGEVYLQVSPDKKHPFVVKTNRMEVEVLGTEFNVSAYDFTKNQSVVLVSGKVEVDTYKYPKKVLKPNDMLTYDGQDDGLRVNTVDVSEYISWVDGYYCFNHEKIEIITEKLSRYYGKRVIPDSGLIGLTCSGKLDLRDDLRDVLEVLSKTIPAQIE
;
A
#
# COMPACT_ATOMS: atom_id res chain seq x y z
N ILE A 1 -9.08 -9.43 2.78
CA ILE A 1 -8.13 -10.56 2.74
C ILE A 1 -8.93 -11.84 2.86
N VAL A 2 -8.61 -12.84 2.03
CA VAL A 2 -9.16 -14.20 2.12
C VAL A 2 -8.00 -15.17 2.32
N TYR A 3 -8.09 -16.02 3.32
CA TYR A 3 -7.09 -17.04 3.64
C TYR A 3 -7.75 -18.30 4.19
N PRO A 4 -7.13 -19.49 4.04
CA PRO A 4 -7.66 -20.72 4.59
C PRO A 4 -7.49 -20.76 6.11
N SER A 5 -8.32 -21.54 6.80
CA SER A 5 -8.18 -21.78 8.25
C SER A 5 -6.87 -22.47 8.61
N GLU A 6 -6.33 -23.29 7.70
CA GLU A 6 -5.05 -23.99 7.81
C GLU A 6 -4.35 -24.05 6.46
N PHE A 7 -3.02 -23.89 6.46
CA PHE A 7 -2.20 -24.07 5.28
C PHE A 7 -1.77 -25.54 5.17
N SER A 8 -2.50 -26.33 4.41
CA SER A 8 -2.25 -27.79 4.22
C SER A 8 -1.51 -28.14 2.94
N GLY A 9 -1.16 -27.15 2.10
CA GLY A 9 -0.50 -27.36 0.80
C GLY A 9 1.00 -27.14 0.82
N HIS A 10 1.64 -27.26 -0.35
CA HIS A 10 3.06 -26.94 -0.55
C HIS A 10 3.35 -25.44 -0.44
N LYS A 11 2.33 -24.58 -0.54
CA LYS A 11 2.42 -23.12 -0.41
C LYS A 11 1.40 -22.62 0.62
N ARG A 12 1.75 -21.55 1.32
CA ARG A 12 0.87 -20.78 2.20
C ARG A 12 0.28 -19.65 1.38
N GLU A 13 -0.95 -19.80 0.88
CA GLU A 13 -1.55 -18.84 -0.05
C GLU A 13 -2.63 -18.00 0.62
N ILE A 14 -2.63 -16.68 0.34
CA ILE A 14 -3.69 -15.74 0.68
C ILE A 14 -4.11 -14.92 -0.54
N TYR A 15 -5.34 -14.44 -0.54
CA TYR A 15 -5.85 -13.50 -1.55
C TYR A 15 -6.07 -12.13 -0.93
N VAL A 16 -5.57 -11.08 -1.58
CA VAL A 16 -5.66 -9.71 -1.11
C VAL A 16 -6.35 -8.83 -2.15
N ASN A 17 -7.45 -8.17 -1.71
CA ASN A 17 -8.01 -6.99 -2.32
C ASN A 17 -8.03 -5.91 -1.24
N GLY A 18 -7.13 -4.94 -1.32
CA GLY A 18 -6.91 -3.95 -0.28
C GLY A 18 -5.43 -3.71 0.02
N GLU A 19 -5.15 -3.25 1.23
CA GLU A 19 -3.78 -3.06 1.71
C GLU A 19 -3.49 -3.97 2.89
N VAL A 20 -2.28 -4.54 2.91
CA VAL A 20 -1.83 -5.45 3.95
C VAL A 20 -0.33 -5.31 4.19
N TYR A 21 0.03 -5.22 5.45
CA TYR A 21 1.40 -5.36 5.92
C TYR A 21 1.58 -6.77 6.49
N LEU A 22 2.62 -7.44 6.07
CA LEU A 22 2.88 -8.84 6.39
C LEU A 22 4.27 -9.04 6.96
N GLN A 23 4.32 -9.72 8.10
CA GLN A 23 5.54 -10.28 8.68
C GLN A 23 5.46 -11.79 8.58
N VAL A 24 6.15 -12.34 7.58
CA VAL A 24 6.09 -13.78 7.28
C VAL A 24 7.24 -14.51 7.93
N SER A 25 6.90 -15.48 8.77
CA SER A 25 7.91 -16.37 9.39
C SER A 25 8.69 -17.16 8.33
N PRO A 26 10.03 -17.29 8.48
CA PRO A 26 10.87 -18.01 7.56
C PRO A 26 10.48 -19.48 7.42
N ASP A 27 10.15 -19.90 6.21
CA ASP A 27 9.92 -21.30 5.85
C ASP A 27 10.23 -21.52 4.36
N LYS A 28 11.39 -22.12 4.08
CA LYS A 28 11.83 -22.41 2.72
C LYS A 28 11.09 -23.58 2.07
N LYS A 29 10.46 -24.45 2.89
CA LYS A 29 9.73 -25.62 2.37
C LYS A 29 8.33 -25.28 1.92
N HIS A 30 7.72 -24.27 2.56
CA HIS A 30 6.36 -23.82 2.28
C HIS A 30 6.38 -22.30 1.99
N PRO A 31 6.70 -21.87 0.76
CA PRO A 31 6.66 -20.48 0.38
C PRO A 31 5.33 -19.82 0.74
N PHE A 32 5.36 -18.54 1.12
CA PHE A 32 4.16 -17.76 1.34
C PHE A 32 3.85 -16.94 0.10
N VAL A 33 2.61 -17.01 -0.36
CA VAL A 33 2.17 -16.40 -1.62
C VAL A 33 0.99 -15.48 -1.38
N VAL A 34 1.14 -14.22 -1.74
CA VAL A 34 0.05 -13.25 -1.81
C VAL A 34 -0.43 -13.16 -3.25
N LYS A 35 -1.69 -13.49 -3.49
CA LYS A 35 -2.34 -13.36 -4.79
C LYS A 35 -3.23 -12.13 -4.81
N THR A 36 -3.14 -11.36 -5.87
CA THR A 36 -4.04 -10.27 -6.20
C THR A 36 -4.69 -10.53 -7.56
N ASN A 37 -5.54 -9.63 -8.03
CA ASN A 37 -6.12 -9.75 -9.36
C ASN A 37 -5.11 -9.52 -10.51
N ARG A 38 -3.88 -8.99 -10.23
CA ARG A 38 -2.90 -8.62 -11.26
C ARG A 38 -1.48 -9.14 -11.01
N MET A 39 -1.18 -9.60 -9.82
CA MET A 39 0.16 -10.08 -9.48
C MET A 39 0.14 -11.16 -8.41
N GLU A 40 1.20 -11.94 -8.38
CA GLU A 40 1.53 -12.91 -7.35
C GLU A 40 2.85 -12.50 -6.69
N VAL A 41 2.88 -12.49 -5.36
CA VAL A 41 4.03 -12.09 -4.55
C VAL A 41 4.47 -13.29 -3.72
N GLU A 42 5.65 -13.86 -4.01
CA GLU A 42 6.17 -15.03 -3.32
C GLU A 42 7.33 -14.65 -2.40
N VAL A 43 7.28 -15.17 -1.17
CA VAL A 43 8.30 -14.93 -0.14
C VAL A 43 8.60 -16.19 0.67
N LEU A 44 9.80 -16.24 1.28
CA LEU A 44 10.25 -17.36 2.12
C LEU A 44 10.44 -16.99 3.59
N GLY A 45 10.24 -15.73 3.95
CA GLY A 45 10.46 -15.18 5.27
C GLY A 45 10.83 -13.71 5.12
N THR A 46 9.85 -12.83 5.16
CA THR A 46 9.97 -11.48 4.61
C THR A 46 8.97 -10.56 5.28
N GLU A 47 9.33 -9.31 5.39
CA GLU A 47 8.49 -8.23 5.89
C GLU A 47 8.24 -7.24 4.75
N PHE A 48 6.97 -7.03 4.39
CA PHE A 48 6.59 -6.25 3.21
C PHE A 48 5.16 -5.74 3.29
N ASN A 49 4.87 -4.69 2.53
CA ASN A 49 3.52 -4.13 2.33
C ASN A 49 3.03 -4.41 0.91
N VAL A 50 1.77 -4.78 0.78
CA VAL A 50 1.08 -4.92 -0.52
C VAL A 50 -0.12 -4.01 -0.52
N SER A 51 -0.23 -3.13 -1.53
CA SER A 51 -1.41 -2.32 -1.80
C SER A 51 -1.99 -2.72 -3.15
N ALA A 52 -3.16 -3.36 -3.14
CA ALA A 52 -3.76 -4.01 -4.31
C ALA A 52 -5.29 -3.91 -4.30
N TYR A 53 -5.81 -2.70 -4.32
CA TYR A 53 -7.25 -2.46 -4.43
C TYR A 53 -7.73 -2.67 -5.87
N ASP A 54 -8.83 -3.40 -6.07
CA ASP A 54 -9.37 -3.72 -7.41
C ASP A 54 -9.82 -2.48 -8.18
N PHE A 55 -10.27 -1.45 -7.48
CA PHE A 55 -10.74 -0.19 -8.07
C PHE A 55 -9.61 0.81 -8.35
N THR A 56 -8.38 0.56 -7.89
CA THR A 56 -7.23 1.42 -8.19
C THR A 56 -6.54 0.96 -9.47
N LYS A 57 -5.96 1.92 -10.19
CA LYS A 57 -5.18 1.63 -11.39
C LYS A 57 -3.88 0.92 -11.05
N ASN A 58 -3.26 1.31 -9.95
CA ASN A 58 -1.95 0.87 -9.53
C ASN A 58 -2.04 -0.14 -8.39
N GLN A 59 -1.18 -1.15 -8.47
CA GLN A 59 -0.87 -2.02 -7.35
C GLN A 59 0.61 -1.88 -7.01
N SER A 60 0.96 -2.04 -5.74
CA SER A 60 2.35 -1.90 -5.32
C SER A 60 2.75 -2.92 -4.26
N VAL A 61 4.04 -3.22 -4.26
CA VAL A 61 4.72 -4.04 -3.24
C VAL A 61 5.92 -3.27 -2.74
N VAL A 62 6.00 -3.03 -1.43
CA VAL A 62 7.14 -2.38 -0.78
C VAL A 62 7.83 -3.39 0.12
N LEU A 63 9.12 -3.61 -0.09
CA LEU A 63 9.92 -4.55 0.68
C LEU A 63 10.62 -3.85 1.85
N VAL A 64 10.33 -4.30 3.07
CA VAL A 64 10.96 -3.83 4.30
C VAL A 64 12.22 -4.63 4.60
N SER A 65 12.10 -5.95 4.70
CA SER A 65 13.24 -6.83 4.98
C SER A 65 13.07 -8.19 4.31
N GLY A 66 14.20 -8.84 3.99
CA GLY A 66 14.22 -10.15 3.34
C GLY A 66 14.29 -10.06 1.81
N LYS A 67 13.48 -10.87 1.12
CA LYS A 67 13.46 -10.97 -0.34
C LYS A 67 12.04 -11.26 -0.83
N VAL A 68 11.61 -10.56 -1.86
CA VAL A 68 10.32 -10.75 -2.52
C VAL A 68 10.54 -11.05 -3.99
N GLU A 69 9.82 -12.05 -4.52
CA GLU A 69 9.67 -12.27 -5.94
C GLU A 69 8.26 -11.88 -6.36
N VAL A 70 8.12 -11.00 -7.37
CA VAL A 70 6.84 -10.55 -7.90
C VAL A 70 6.66 -11.02 -9.33
N ASP A 71 5.55 -11.72 -9.59
CA ASP A 71 5.08 -12.13 -10.90
C ASP A 71 3.82 -11.32 -11.26
N THR A 72 3.87 -10.56 -12.34
CA THR A 72 2.73 -9.77 -12.84
C THR A 72 2.05 -10.46 -14.02
N TYR A 73 2.37 -11.74 -14.29
CA TYR A 73 1.89 -12.56 -15.40
C TYR A 73 2.20 -12.01 -16.81
N LYS A 74 2.53 -10.73 -16.92
CA LYS A 74 2.77 -10.04 -18.19
C LYS A 74 4.25 -9.73 -18.44
N TYR A 75 4.99 -9.48 -17.37
CA TYR A 75 6.40 -9.12 -17.41
C TYR A 75 7.28 -10.21 -16.78
N PRO A 76 8.57 -10.28 -17.12
CA PRO A 76 9.51 -11.12 -16.38
C PRO A 76 9.44 -10.84 -14.88
N LYS A 77 9.46 -11.91 -14.10
CA LYS A 77 9.48 -11.83 -12.63
C LYS A 77 10.53 -10.85 -12.12
N LYS A 78 10.17 -10.10 -11.11
CA LYS A 78 11.07 -9.13 -10.45
C LYS A 78 11.40 -9.59 -9.05
N VAL A 79 12.67 -9.45 -8.71
CA VAL A 79 13.16 -9.70 -7.36
C VAL A 79 13.49 -8.36 -6.72
N LEU A 80 12.83 -8.06 -5.59
CA LEU A 80 13.02 -6.84 -4.84
C LEU A 80 14.08 -7.02 -3.74
N LYS A 81 14.77 -5.94 -3.44
CA LYS A 81 15.68 -5.76 -2.30
C LYS A 81 15.03 -4.86 -1.26
N PRO A 82 15.46 -4.87 0.01
CA PRO A 82 14.98 -3.93 1.01
C PRO A 82 15.03 -2.48 0.52
N ASN A 83 13.96 -1.73 0.81
CA ASN A 83 13.65 -0.39 0.34
C ASN A 83 13.24 -0.28 -1.14
N ASP A 84 13.10 -1.39 -1.86
CA ASP A 84 12.50 -1.34 -3.19
C ASP A 84 10.98 -1.31 -3.09
N MET A 85 10.37 -0.48 -3.94
CA MET A 85 8.94 -0.49 -4.24
C MET A 85 8.74 -0.86 -5.70
N LEU A 86 7.99 -1.93 -5.94
CA LEU A 86 7.45 -2.24 -7.26
C LEU A 86 6.07 -1.64 -7.39
N THR A 87 5.83 -0.91 -8.48
CA THR A 87 4.51 -0.42 -8.88
C THR A 87 4.13 -1.01 -10.23
N TYR A 88 2.96 -1.61 -10.29
CA TYR A 88 2.33 -2.07 -11.52
C TYR A 88 1.15 -1.17 -11.86
N ASP A 89 1.26 -0.44 -12.99
CA ASP A 89 0.19 0.41 -13.52
C ASP A 89 -0.67 -0.40 -14.48
N GLY A 90 -1.92 -0.59 -14.14
CA GLY A 90 -2.84 -1.38 -14.95
C GLY A 90 -3.42 -0.63 -16.16
N GLN A 91 -3.19 0.67 -16.33
CA GLN A 91 -3.63 1.44 -17.50
C GLN A 91 -2.55 1.49 -18.59
N ASP A 92 -1.35 1.89 -18.19
CA ASP A 92 -0.22 2.01 -19.12
C ASP A 92 0.55 0.70 -19.24
N ASP A 93 0.09 -0.35 -18.55
CA ASP A 93 0.78 -1.64 -18.44
C ASP A 93 2.27 -1.46 -18.04
N GLY A 94 2.54 -0.45 -17.21
CA GLY A 94 3.89 -0.08 -16.78
C GLY A 94 4.30 -0.81 -15.51
N LEU A 95 5.47 -1.46 -15.53
CA LEU A 95 6.11 -2.03 -14.35
C LEU A 95 7.33 -1.19 -13.98
N ARG A 96 7.35 -0.63 -12.76
CA ARG A 96 8.45 0.21 -12.28
C ARG A 96 8.96 -0.32 -10.94
N VAL A 97 10.26 -0.22 -10.73
CA VAL A 97 10.90 -0.49 -9.44
C VAL A 97 11.74 0.73 -9.05
N ASN A 98 11.46 1.29 -7.89
CA ASN A 98 12.17 2.45 -7.35
C ASN A 98 12.58 2.17 -5.90
N THR A 99 13.65 2.81 -5.45
CA THR A 99 14.01 2.83 -4.03
C THR A 99 13.21 3.93 -3.34
N VAL A 100 12.62 3.61 -2.19
CA VAL A 100 11.72 4.50 -1.42
C VAL A 100 12.09 4.55 0.05
N ASP A 101 11.60 5.55 0.77
CA ASP A 101 11.55 5.52 2.22
C ASP A 101 10.36 4.64 2.65
N VAL A 102 10.67 3.47 3.18
CA VAL A 102 9.66 2.47 3.59
C VAL A 102 8.70 3.04 4.64
N SER A 103 9.16 3.96 5.50
CA SER A 103 8.32 4.53 6.57
C SER A 103 7.07 5.24 6.03
N GLU A 104 7.13 5.82 4.84
CA GLU A 104 5.98 6.47 4.18
C GLU A 104 4.87 5.47 3.81
N TYR A 105 5.23 4.19 3.64
CA TYR A 105 4.31 3.14 3.18
C TYR A 105 3.80 2.22 4.29
N ILE A 106 4.50 2.17 5.44
CA ILE A 106 4.12 1.27 6.55
C ILE A 106 3.72 2.00 7.82
N SER A 107 3.85 3.32 7.90
CA SER A 107 3.49 4.11 9.09
C SER A 107 2.04 3.94 9.54
N TRP A 108 1.15 3.54 8.64
CA TRP A 108 -0.26 3.27 8.95
C TRP A 108 -0.45 2.07 9.90
N VAL A 109 0.52 1.15 9.95
CA VAL A 109 0.52 0.02 10.89
C VAL A 109 0.60 0.51 12.35
N ASP A 110 1.33 1.60 12.56
CA ASP A 110 1.48 2.27 13.86
C ASP A 110 0.41 3.36 14.08
N GLY A 111 -0.57 3.46 13.20
CA GLY A 111 -1.64 4.45 13.27
C GLY A 111 -1.24 5.84 12.77
N TYR A 112 -0.22 5.94 11.91
CA TYR A 112 0.19 7.22 11.33
C TYR A 112 0.12 7.18 9.81
N TYR A 113 -0.06 8.34 9.20
CA TYR A 113 0.11 8.52 7.78
C TYR A 113 1.18 9.59 7.53
N CYS A 114 2.34 9.15 7.05
CA CYS A 114 3.42 10.03 6.63
C CYS A 114 3.37 10.20 5.10
N PHE A 115 3.52 11.43 4.63
CA PHE A 115 3.48 11.75 3.20
C PHE A 115 4.41 12.92 2.89
N ASN A 116 5.00 12.89 1.71
CA ASN A 116 5.98 13.87 1.26
C ASN A 116 5.68 14.28 -0.18
N HIS A 117 5.35 15.59 -0.38
CA HIS A 117 4.92 16.15 -1.67
C HIS A 117 3.80 15.31 -2.33
N GLU A 118 2.92 14.74 -1.52
CA GLU A 118 1.82 13.92 -2.01
C GLU A 118 0.62 14.78 -2.40
N LYS A 119 -0.04 14.43 -3.50
CA LYS A 119 -1.24 15.15 -3.99
C LYS A 119 -2.40 15.01 -3.03
N ILE A 120 -3.15 16.09 -2.86
CA ILE A 120 -4.33 16.12 -1.94
C ILE A 120 -5.35 15.04 -2.30
N GLU A 121 -5.57 14.77 -3.60
CA GLU A 121 -6.48 13.72 -4.03
C GLU A 121 -6.04 12.32 -3.54
N ILE A 122 -4.74 12.05 -3.50
CA ILE A 122 -4.19 10.78 -3.00
C ILE A 122 -4.33 10.71 -1.48
N ILE A 123 -4.05 11.80 -0.77
CA ILE A 123 -4.20 11.89 0.68
C ILE A 123 -5.66 11.62 1.07
N THR A 124 -6.61 12.32 0.46
CA THR A 124 -8.05 12.17 0.76
C THR A 124 -8.58 10.80 0.37
N GLU A 125 -8.07 10.20 -0.69
CA GLU A 125 -8.41 8.83 -1.07
C GLU A 125 -7.90 7.81 -0.02
N LYS A 126 -6.67 7.95 0.49
CA LYS A 126 -6.12 7.10 1.55
C LYS A 126 -6.91 7.27 2.86
N LEU A 127 -7.24 8.50 3.26
CA LEU A 127 -8.09 8.76 4.43
C LEU A 127 -9.49 8.15 4.26
N SER A 128 -10.07 8.27 3.08
CA SER A 128 -11.37 7.65 2.76
C SER A 128 -11.35 6.15 2.98
N ARG A 129 -10.29 5.49 2.54
CA ARG A 129 -10.12 4.04 2.71
C ARG A 129 -9.91 3.64 4.17
N TYR A 130 -9.05 4.36 4.86
CA TYR A 130 -8.72 4.06 6.25
C TYR A 130 -9.94 4.19 7.18
N TYR A 131 -10.69 5.28 7.04
CA TYR A 131 -11.86 5.55 7.90
C TYR A 131 -13.17 4.94 7.37
N GLY A 132 -13.18 4.36 6.17
CA GLY A 132 -14.40 3.84 5.54
C GLY A 132 -15.44 4.93 5.25
N LYS A 133 -14.99 6.19 5.11
CA LYS A 133 -15.85 7.35 4.85
C LYS A 133 -15.37 8.07 3.59
N ARG A 134 -16.31 8.63 2.85
CA ARG A 134 -15.98 9.38 1.63
C ARG A 134 -15.45 10.77 1.97
N VAL A 135 -14.20 11.04 1.62
CA VAL A 135 -13.55 12.36 1.71
C VAL A 135 -13.33 12.87 0.29
N ILE A 136 -13.89 14.02 -0.02
CA ILE A 136 -13.80 14.62 -1.37
C ILE A 136 -13.10 15.98 -1.22
N PRO A 137 -11.93 16.17 -1.86
CA PRO A 137 -11.29 17.47 -1.86
C PRO A 137 -12.09 18.44 -2.75
N ASP A 138 -12.13 19.72 -2.36
CA ASP A 138 -12.63 20.77 -3.22
C ASP A 138 -11.84 20.83 -4.54
N SER A 139 -12.51 21.25 -5.61
CA SER A 139 -11.89 21.37 -6.93
C SER A 139 -10.66 22.29 -6.96
N GLY A 140 -10.64 23.33 -6.12
CA GLY A 140 -9.51 24.23 -5.95
C GLY A 140 -8.28 23.61 -5.30
N LEU A 141 -8.41 22.43 -4.67
CA LEU A 141 -7.31 21.70 -4.02
C LEU A 141 -6.69 20.63 -4.91
N ILE A 142 -7.34 20.29 -6.02
CA ILE A 142 -6.90 19.27 -6.95
C ILE A 142 -5.56 19.65 -7.57
N GLY A 143 -4.59 18.73 -7.49
CA GLY A 143 -3.23 18.95 -7.99
C GLY A 143 -2.28 19.64 -7.01
N LEU A 144 -2.79 20.20 -5.89
CA LEU A 144 -1.92 20.69 -4.83
C LEU A 144 -1.23 19.51 -4.12
N THR A 145 -0.02 19.76 -3.67
CA THR A 145 0.77 18.78 -2.90
C THR A 145 0.97 19.26 -1.47
N CYS A 146 1.05 18.31 -0.55
CA CYS A 146 1.28 18.56 0.86
C CYS A 146 2.31 17.55 1.40
N SER A 147 3.03 17.95 2.45
CA SER A 147 3.93 17.06 3.20
C SER A 147 3.55 17.12 4.67
N GLY A 148 3.59 15.99 5.34
CA GLY A 148 3.25 15.95 6.76
C GLY A 148 3.11 14.57 7.36
N LYS A 149 2.62 14.56 8.59
CA LYS A 149 2.29 13.35 9.34
C LYS A 149 0.93 13.57 10.03
N LEU A 150 0.00 12.65 9.81
CA LEU A 150 -1.31 12.61 10.44
C LEU A 150 -1.36 11.45 11.44
N ASP A 151 -2.03 11.65 12.58
CA ASP A 151 -2.35 10.59 13.52
C ASP A 151 -3.70 9.98 13.12
N LEU A 152 -3.69 8.77 12.60
CA LEU A 152 -4.89 8.09 12.13
C LEU A 152 -5.72 7.47 13.26
N ARG A 153 -5.25 7.54 14.50
CA ARG A 153 -5.98 7.08 15.70
C ARG A 153 -7.03 8.11 16.13
N ASP A 154 -6.86 9.37 15.71
CA ASP A 154 -7.83 10.43 15.93
C ASP A 154 -9.07 10.25 15.04
N ASP A 155 -10.15 10.92 15.39
CA ASP A 155 -11.34 10.95 14.54
C ASP A 155 -11.05 11.64 13.20
N LEU A 156 -11.70 11.16 12.11
CA LEU A 156 -11.50 11.72 10.77
C LEU A 156 -11.65 13.23 10.72
N ARG A 157 -12.59 13.79 11.50
CA ARG A 157 -12.80 15.25 11.53
C ARG A 157 -11.57 16.00 12.05
N ASP A 158 -10.97 15.50 13.12
CA ASP A 158 -9.77 16.10 13.73
C ASP A 158 -8.57 16.00 12.78
N VAL A 159 -8.42 14.85 12.11
CA VAL A 159 -7.38 14.65 11.10
C VAL A 159 -7.55 15.61 9.91
N LEU A 160 -8.77 15.80 9.43
CA LEU A 160 -9.06 16.76 8.37
C LEU A 160 -8.83 18.21 8.82
N GLU A 161 -9.14 18.53 10.08
CA GLU A 161 -8.84 19.85 10.65
C GLU A 161 -7.34 20.14 10.68
N VAL A 162 -6.52 19.16 11.05
CA VAL A 162 -5.04 19.26 10.99
C VAL A 162 -4.59 19.47 9.55
N LEU A 163 -5.11 18.68 8.61
CA LEU A 163 -4.77 18.80 7.20
C LEU A 163 -5.16 20.18 6.64
N SER A 164 -6.33 20.71 6.99
CA SER A 164 -6.82 22.01 6.53
C SER A 164 -5.97 23.20 7.00
N LYS A 165 -5.24 23.05 8.10
CA LYS A 165 -4.30 24.09 8.57
C LYS A 165 -3.04 24.19 7.72
N THR A 166 -2.73 23.16 6.96
CA THR A 166 -1.55 23.10 6.08
C THR A 166 -1.87 23.46 4.62
N ILE A 167 -3.13 23.47 4.27
CA ILE A 167 -3.65 23.82 2.94
C ILE A 167 -4.78 24.85 3.06
N PRO A 168 -5.03 25.72 2.05
CA PRO A 168 -6.13 26.68 2.09
C PRO A 168 -7.49 25.97 1.87
N ALA A 169 -7.95 25.20 2.85
CA ALA A 169 -9.18 24.42 2.79
C ALA A 169 -10.09 24.70 3.98
N GLN A 170 -11.41 24.55 3.77
CA GLN A 170 -12.41 24.47 4.82
C GLN A 170 -13.02 23.07 4.85
N ILE A 171 -13.44 22.61 6.04
CA ILE A 171 -14.10 21.32 6.22
C ILE A 171 -15.60 21.58 6.35
N GLU A 172 -16.40 20.94 5.52
CA GLU A 172 -17.85 20.92 5.59
C GLU A 172 -18.39 19.61 6.17
#